data_359504e91a41f44c997a13a055b6ec44
#
_entry.id   359504e91a41f44c997a13a055b6ec44
#
_cell.length_a   1.000
_cell.length_b   1.000
_cell.length_c   1.000
_cell.angle_alpha   90.00
_cell.angle_beta   90.00
_cell.angle_gamma   90.00
#
_symmetry.space_group_name_H-M   'P 1'
#
loop_
_entity.id
_entity.type
_entity.pdbx_description
1 polymer ?
#
loop_
_entity_poly.entity_id
_entity_poly.type
_entity_poly.pdbx_seq_one_letter_code
_entity_poly.pdbx_strand_id
1 'polypeptide(L)'
;LKNLLHLEDFDIVQTSSEIILPFYIPLVSYLANRYLAKIFPFRFLCLTNVLVARKYPALDALPAAPLVSVIVAARNEEGNVADIFKRTPEMGGGTELIFVEGGSSDNTFETIEREIKKHPEKRASVYQQTGKGKGDAVRLGFSKASGDILMILDADMTVPPENLPLFY
;
A
#
# COMPACT_ATOMS: atom_id res chain seq x y z
N LEU A 1 3.44 25.18 -13.31
CA LEU A 1 3.26 24.79 -11.91
C LEU A 1 3.58 23.31 -11.70
N LYS A 2 3.02 22.38 -12.54
CA LYS A 2 3.27 20.93 -12.41
C LYS A 2 4.77 20.60 -12.45
N ASN A 3 5.50 21.15 -13.41
CA ASN A 3 6.95 20.93 -13.55
C ASN A 3 7.73 21.46 -12.35
N LEU A 4 7.30 22.56 -11.74
CA LEU A 4 7.92 23.11 -10.53
C LEU A 4 7.70 22.19 -9.33
N LEU A 5 6.51 21.61 -9.21
CA LEU A 5 6.22 20.66 -8.14
C LEU A 5 7.08 19.39 -8.27
N HIS A 6 7.26 18.87 -9.49
CA HIS A 6 8.16 17.74 -9.71
C HIS A 6 9.63 18.06 -9.43
N LEU A 7 10.09 19.28 -9.71
CA LEU A 7 11.46 19.71 -9.40
C LEU A 7 11.72 19.85 -7.89
N GLU A 8 10.67 20.04 -7.11
CA GLU A 8 10.70 20.14 -5.64
C GLU A 8 10.25 18.85 -4.96
N ASP A 9 10.36 17.72 -5.65
CA ASP A 9 10.04 16.38 -5.15
C ASP A 9 8.57 16.22 -4.68
N PHE A 10 7.64 16.85 -5.41
CA PHE A 10 6.21 16.63 -5.18
C PHE A 10 5.60 15.77 -6.27
N ASP A 11 4.84 14.76 -5.87
CA ASP A 11 3.97 13.97 -6.73
C ASP A 11 2.57 14.57 -6.79
N ILE A 12 2.01 14.68 -8.00
CA ILE A 12 0.66 15.21 -8.18
C ILE A 12 -0.36 14.08 -8.04
N VAL A 13 -1.03 14.07 -6.89
CA VAL A 13 -2.04 13.04 -6.57
C VAL A 13 -3.35 13.29 -7.31
N GLN A 14 -3.75 14.55 -7.43
CA GLN A 14 -5.03 14.91 -8.06
C GLN A 14 -4.96 16.28 -8.72
N THR A 15 -5.65 16.41 -9.84
CA THR A 15 -5.87 17.69 -10.53
C THR A 15 -7.37 17.86 -10.78
N SER A 16 -7.93 18.98 -10.37
CA SER A 16 -9.30 19.35 -10.72
C SER A 16 -9.36 20.75 -11.30
N SER A 17 -10.35 20.98 -12.14
CA SER A 17 -10.66 22.30 -12.68
C SER A 17 -12.00 22.70 -12.10
N GLU A 18 -12.03 23.90 -11.51
CA GLU A 18 -13.18 24.42 -10.79
C GLU A 18 -13.55 25.80 -11.37
N ILE A 19 -14.73 26.28 -11.08
CA ILE A 19 -15.21 27.64 -11.36
C ILE A 19 -15.09 28.05 -12.84
N ILE A 20 -16.14 27.78 -13.60
CA ILE A 20 -16.39 28.39 -14.92
C ILE A 20 -17.02 29.79 -14.77
N LEU A 21 -18.01 29.92 -13.85
CA LEU A 21 -18.71 31.16 -13.59
C LEU A 21 -18.33 31.69 -12.20
N PRO A 22 -17.53 32.76 -12.11
CA PRO A 22 -17.12 33.37 -10.84
C PRO A 22 -18.21 34.25 -10.22
N PHE A 23 -19.30 34.51 -10.95
CA PHE A 23 -20.41 35.34 -10.50
C PHE A 23 -21.53 34.45 -9.91
N TYR A 24 -22.15 34.93 -8.82
CA TYR A 24 -23.26 34.22 -8.24
C TYR A 24 -24.55 34.50 -9.02
N ILE A 25 -24.96 33.54 -9.85
CA ILE A 25 -26.26 33.48 -10.48
C ILE A 25 -26.95 32.23 -9.92
N PRO A 26 -28.04 32.37 -9.13
CA PRO A 26 -28.68 31.24 -8.50
C PRO A 26 -28.95 30.12 -9.51
N LEU A 27 -28.75 28.87 -9.09
CA LEU A 27 -28.88 27.65 -9.87
C LEU A 27 -27.88 27.52 -11.04
N VAL A 28 -27.69 28.59 -11.86
CA VAL A 28 -26.82 28.56 -13.06
C VAL A 28 -25.35 28.38 -12.68
N SER A 29 -24.85 29.20 -11.74
CA SER A 29 -23.46 29.09 -11.29
C SER A 29 -23.20 27.74 -10.60
N TYR A 30 -24.17 27.26 -9.83
CA TYR A 30 -24.07 25.97 -9.18
C TYR A 30 -23.96 24.83 -10.21
N LEU A 31 -24.87 24.79 -11.18
CA LEU A 31 -24.87 23.76 -12.24
C LEU A 31 -23.61 23.83 -13.10
N ALA A 32 -23.20 25.04 -13.50
CA ALA A 32 -22.02 25.24 -14.31
C ALA A 32 -20.75 24.78 -13.58
N ASN A 33 -20.54 25.23 -12.35
CA ASN A 33 -19.34 24.91 -11.59
C ASN A 33 -19.32 23.45 -11.10
N ARG A 34 -20.49 22.88 -10.78
CA ARG A 34 -20.58 21.50 -10.29
C ARG A 34 -20.47 20.45 -11.37
N TYR A 35 -21.04 20.72 -12.57
CA TYR A 35 -21.16 19.72 -13.63
C TYR A 35 -20.39 20.11 -14.90
N LEU A 36 -20.61 21.32 -15.48
CA LEU A 36 -19.95 21.73 -16.70
C LEU A 36 -18.42 21.81 -16.55
N ALA A 37 -17.94 22.29 -15.42
CA ALA A 37 -16.50 22.41 -15.16
C ALA A 37 -15.73 21.09 -15.31
N LYS A 38 -16.42 19.95 -15.22
CA LYS A 38 -15.83 18.58 -15.28
C LYS A 38 -15.88 17.96 -16.67
N ILE A 39 -16.63 18.54 -17.61
CA ILE A 39 -16.90 17.97 -18.94
C ILE A 39 -15.98 18.63 -19.98
N PHE A 40 -15.36 17.81 -20.84
CA PHE A 40 -14.66 18.29 -22.03
C PHE A 40 -15.67 18.87 -23.05
N PRO A 41 -15.39 20.07 -23.68
CA PRO A 41 -14.19 20.89 -23.56
C PRO A 41 -14.26 21.96 -22.47
N PHE A 42 -15.35 22.11 -21.74
CA PHE A 42 -15.61 23.21 -20.80
C PHE A 42 -14.59 23.31 -19.67
N ARG A 43 -13.96 22.22 -19.28
CA ARG A 43 -12.90 22.22 -18.25
C ARG A 43 -11.72 23.14 -18.57
N PHE A 44 -11.48 23.45 -19.86
CA PHE A 44 -10.41 24.37 -20.26
C PHE A 44 -10.80 25.85 -20.06
N LEU A 45 -12.08 26.14 -19.86
CA LEU A 45 -12.59 27.48 -19.57
C LEU A 45 -12.62 27.77 -18.06
N CYS A 46 -12.22 26.80 -17.22
CA CYS A 46 -12.20 26.99 -15.79
C CYS A 46 -11.12 28.01 -15.39
N LEU A 47 -11.49 28.92 -14.52
CA LEU A 47 -10.62 29.99 -14.02
C LEU A 47 -9.68 29.47 -12.91
N THR A 48 -10.03 28.39 -12.24
CA THR A 48 -9.28 27.85 -11.12
C THR A 48 -8.90 26.40 -11.40
N ASN A 49 -7.62 26.09 -11.24
CA ASN A 49 -7.11 24.71 -11.22
C ASN A 49 -6.61 24.40 -9.82
N VAL A 50 -7.13 23.32 -9.24
CA VAL A 50 -6.70 22.79 -7.94
C VAL A 50 -5.76 21.62 -8.18
N LEU A 51 -4.58 21.69 -7.60
CA LEU A 51 -3.60 20.62 -7.60
C LEU A 51 -3.43 20.13 -6.17
N VAL A 52 -3.62 18.84 -5.98
CA VAL A 52 -3.27 18.16 -4.72
C VAL A 52 -1.95 17.44 -4.98
N ALA A 53 -0.93 17.83 -4.26
CA ALA A 53 0.41 17.25 -4.38
C ALA A 53 0.87 16.74 -3.01
N ARG A 54 1.67 15.67 -3.05
CA ARG A 54 2.30 15.06 -1.89
C ARG A 54 3.82 15.11 -2.11
N LYS A 55 4.54 15.56 -1.09
CA LYS A 55 6.00 15.51 -1.13
C LYS A 55 6.46 14.05 -1.09
N TYR A 56 7.41 13.68 -1.94
CA TYR A 56 8.08 12.39 -1.79
C TYR A 56 8.78 12.32 -0.44
N PRO A 57 8.71 11.20 0.27
CA PRO A 57 9.58 11.00 1.42
C PRO A 57 11.02 11.13 0.95
N ALA A 58 11.84 11.87 1.69
CA ALA A 58 13.25 11.98 1.37
C ALA A 58 13.88 10.58 1.44
N LEU A 59 14.39 10.08 0.32
CA LEU A 59 15.10 8.79 0.26
C LEU A 59 16.34 8.81 1.17
N ASP A 60 16.90 10.00 1.42
CA ASP A 60 18.01 10.21 2.37
C ASP A 60 17.63 9.90 3.84
N ALA A 61 16.34 9.71 4.13
CA ALA A 61 15.88 9.33 5.48
C ALA A 61 15.89 7.82 5.73
N LEU A 62 16.08 6.99 4.69
CA LEU A 62 16.21 5.56 4.87
C LEU A 62 17.63 5.20 5.35
N PRO A 63 17.77 4.24 6.27
CA PRO A 63 19.08 3.71 6.65
C PRO A 63 19.77 3.08 5.44
N ALA A 64 21.12 2.99 5.48
CA ALA A 64 21.90 2.39 4.39
C ALA A 64 21.50 0.92 4.08
N ALA A 65 20.94 0.22 5.06
CA ALA A 65 20.35 -1.11 4.92
C ALA A 65 18.99 -1.12 5.65
N PRO A 66 17.91 -0.66 5.00
CA PRO A 66 16.59 -0.60 5.61
C PRO A 66 16.04 -2.00 5.90
N LEU A 67 15.34 -2.14 7.02
CA LEU A 67 14.60 -3.34 7.38
C LEU A 67 13.35 -3.46 6.51
N VAL A 68 13.06 -4.64 6.01
CA VAL A 68 11.89 -4.90 5.17
C VAL A 68 10.86 -5.72 5.93
N SER A 69 9.64 -5.20 6.09
CA SER A 69 8.50 -5.97 6.60
C SER A 69 7.64 -6.48 5.44
N VAL A 70 7.54 -7.80 5.32
CA VAL A 70 6.72 -8.49 4.32
C VAL A 70 5.42 -8.94 4.98
N ILE A 71 4.31 -8.35 4.58
CA ILE A 71 2.98 -8.65 5.09
C ILE A 71 2.34 -9.74 4.23
N VAL A 72 1.92 -10.82 4.87
CA VAL A 72 1.28 -11.97 4.23
C VAL A 72 -0.14 -12.12 4.78
N ALA A 73 -1.14 -11.72 4.00
CA ALA A 73 -2.54 -11.97 4.33
C ALA A 73 -2.90 -13.40 3.92
N ALA A 74 -3.11 -14.28 4.88
CA ALA A 74 -3.34 -15.70 4.66
C ALA A 74 -4.75 -16.11 5.09
N ARG A 75 -5.45 -16.83 4.21
CA ARG A 75 -6.74 -17.45 4.52
C ARG A 75 -6.92 -18.72 3.70
N ASN A 76 -7.00 -19.89 4.36
CA ASN A 76 -7.04 -21.20 3.73
C ASN A 76 -5.80 -21.47 2.86
N GLU A 77 -4.62 -21.19 3.40
CA GLU A 77 -3.34 -21.27 2.71
C GLU A 77 -2.34 -22.20 3.43
N GLU A 78 -2.85 -23.18 4.21
CA GLU A 78 -2.04 -24.12 4.99
C GLU A 78 -0.89 -24.72 4.17
N GLY A 79 -1.16 -25.09 2.91
CA GLY A 79 -0.19 -25.74 2.04
C GLY A 79 0.97 -24.84 1.59
N ASN A 80 0.79 -23.52 1.61
CA ASN A 80 1.74 -22.56 1.09
C ASN A 80 2.66 -21.96 2.18
N VAL A 81 2.26 -22.05 3.45
CA VAL A 81 2.97 -21.40 4.56
C VAL A 81 4.45 -21.81 4.63
N ALA A 82 4.74 -23.10 4.57
CA ALA A 82 6.12 -23.59 4.68
C ALA A 82 7.01 -23.08 3.54
N ASP A 83 6.46 -23.01 2.33
CA ASP A 83 7.18 -22.49 1.17
C ASP A 83 7.43 -20.98 1.27
N ILE A 84 6.49 -20.20 1.82
CA ILE A 84 6.71 -18.78 2.08
C ILE A 84 7.89 -18.59 3.03
N PHE A 85 7.95 -19.35 4.14
CA PHE A 85 9.09 -19.29 5.07
C PHE A 85 10.42 -19.63 4.38
N LYS A 86 10.44 -20.69 3.58
CA LYS A 86 11.64 -21.18 2.91
C LYS A 86 12.13 -20.23 1.82
N ARG A 87 11.21 -19.66 1.03
CA ARG A 87 11.50 -18.98 -0.23
C ARG A 87 11.63 -17.46 -0.09
N THR A 88 11.12 -16.87 1.02
CA THR A 88 11.28 -15.44 1.24
C THR A 88 12.73 -15.11 1.54
N PRO A 89 13.40 -14.29 0.70
CA PRO A 89 14.81 -13.95 0.86
C PRO A 89 15.01 -12.89 1.97
N GLU A 90 16.24 -12.83 2.48
CA GLU A 90 16.68 -11.69 3.30
C GLU A 90 16.97 -10.48 2.41
N MET A 91 16.51 -9.30 2.82
CA MET A 91 16.66 -8.04 2.10
C MET A 91 17.14 -6.94 3.04
N GLY A 92 17.97 -6.04 2.54
CA GLY A 92 18.46 -4.88 3.28
C GLY A 92 19.08 -5.23 4.63
N GLY A 93 18.60 -4.59 5.69
CA GLY A 93 19.00 -4.83 7.09
C GLY A 93 18.36 -6.06 7.73
N GLY A 94 17.60 -6.82 6.96
CA GLY A 94 16.86 -8.01 7.38
C GLY A 94 15.42 -8.01 6.87
N THR A 95 14.80 -9.18 6.90
CA THR A 95 13.41 -9.36 6.49
C THR A 95 12.56 -9.80 7.68
N GLU A 96 11.45 -9.11 7.91
CA GLU A 96 10.42 -9.45 8.89
C GLU A 96 9.19 -9.99 8.16
N LEU A 97 8.73 -11.21 8.51
CA LEU A 97 7.50 -11.80 8.01
C LEU A 97 6.35 -11.55 8.98
N ILE A 98 5.29 -10.91 8.51
CA ILE A 98 4.10 -10.62 9.31
C ILE A 98 2.90 -11.30 8.66
N PHE A 99 2.49 -12.43 9.21
CA PHE A 99 1.30 -13.11 8.78
C PHE A 99 0.06 -12.51 9.46
N VAL A 100 -0.97 -12.28 8.67
CA VAL A 100 -2.30 -11.91 9.18
C VAL A 100 -3.30 -12.95 8.69
N GLU A 101 -3.77 -13.77 9.63
CA GLU A 101 -4.67 -14.87 9.38
C GLU A 101 -6.13 -14.39 9.38
N GLY A 102 -6.87 -14.71 8.33
CA GLY A 102 -8.17 -14.15 8.00
C GLY A 102 -9.38 -15.02 8.34
N GLY A 103 -9.33 -15.83 9.41
CA GLY A 103 -10.41 -16.74 9.82
C GLY A 103 -10.53 -17.93 8.86
N SER A 104 -9.46 -18.70 8.73
CA SER A 104 -9.38 -19.91 7.91
C SER A 104 -10.28 -21.02 8.46
N SER A 105 -10.70 -21.91 7.57
CA SER A 105 -11.39 -23.17 7.93
C SER A 105 -10.46 -24.37 7.97
N ASP A 106 -9.22 -24.21 7.52
CA ASP A 106 -8.13 -25.19 7.60
C ASP A 106 -7.16 -24.85 8.75
N ASN A 107 -6.02 -25.55 8.82
CA ASN A 107 -5.02 -25.33 9.89
C ASN A 107 -3.99 -24.24 9.51
N THR A 108 -4.37 -23.21 8.77
CA THR A 108 -3.44 -22.14 8.34
C THR A 108 -2.78 -21.47 9.54
N PHE A 109 -3.53 -21.09 10.58
CA PHE A 109 -3.00 -20.42 11.77
C PHE A 109 -1.97 -21.27 12.51
N GLU A 110 -2.35 -22.51 12.84
CA GLU A 110 -1.49 -23.45 13.55
C GLU A 110 -0.24 -23.81 12.73
N THR A 111 -0.37 -23.84 11.42
CA THR A 111 0.77 -24.07 10.51
C THR A 111 1.74 -22.91 10.53
N ILE A 112 1.24 -21.66 10.53
CA ILE A 112 2.10 -20.49 10.67
C ILE A 112 2.84 -20.51 12.00
N GLU A 113 2.14 -20.77 13.12
CA GLU A 113 2.80 -20.86 14.44
C GLU A 113 3.86 -21.96 14.49
N ARG A 114 3.60 -23.09 13.85
CA ARG A 114 4.56 -24.21 13.77
C ARG A 114 5.79 -23.82 12.95
N GLU A 115 5.62 -23.14 11.81
CA GLU A 115 6.75 -22.70 11.00
C GLU A 115 7.55 -21.58 11.69
N ILE A 116 6.92 -20.67 12.43
CA ILE A 116 7.64 -19.69 13.27
C ILE A 116 8.57 -20.41 14.28
N LYS A 117 8.07 -21.46 14.93
CA LYS A 117 8.86 -22.24 15.90
C LYS A 117 10.00 -23.02 15.25
N LYS A 118 9.84 -23.47 14.01
CA LYS A 118 10.89 -24.19 13.24
C LYS A 118 11.98 -23.28 12.71
N HIS A 119 11.67 -21.99 12.49
CA HIS A 119 12.55 -21.01 11.91
C HIS A 119 12.87 -19.87 12.88
N PRO A 120 13.51 -20.16 14.05
CA PRO A 120 13.80 -19.13 15.06
C PRO A 120 14.80 -18.09 14.58
N GLU A 121 15.52 -18.36 13.49
CA GLU A 121 16.42 -17.41 12.83
C GLU A 121 15.69 -16.32 12.04
N LYS A 122 14.44 -16.57 11.65
CA LYS A 122 13.61 -15.61 10.91
C LYS A 122 12.79 -14.74 11.87
N ARG A 123 12.76 -13.46 11.59
CA ARG A 123 11.84 -12.55 12.28
C ARG A 123 10.45 -12.76 11.72
N ALA A 124 9.63 -13.54 12.41
CA ALA A 124 8.27 -13.85 11.96
C ALA A 124 7.26 -13.74 13.08
N SER A 125 6.06 -13.25 12.74
CA SER A 125 4.94 -13.12 13.65
C SER A 125 3.62 -13.43 12.96
N VAL A 126 2.61 -13.84 13.76
CA VAL A 126 1.25 -14.09 13.26
C VAL A 126 0.24 -13.32 14.09
N TYR A 127 -0.74 -12.74 13.45
CA TYR A 127 -1.87 -12.02 14.05
C TYR A 127 -3.18 -12.51 13.46
N GLN A 128 -4.19 -12.65 14.28
CA GLN A 128 -5.55 -12.94 13.80
C GLN A 128 -6.24 -11.64 13.38
N GLN A 129 -6.85 -11.66 12.20
CA GLN A 129 -7.64 -10.56 11.71
C GLN A 129 -8.93 -10.40 12.52
N THR A 130 -9.26 -9.17 12.92
CA THR A 130 -10.51 -8.87 13.63
C THR A 130 -11.62 -8.38 12.71
N GLY A 131 -11.26 -7.82 11.58
CA GLY A 131 -12.17 -7.34 10.54
C GLY A 131 -12.43 -8.37 9.44
N LYS A 132 -12.66 -7.89 8.21
CA LYS A 132 -12.94 -8.75 7.05
C LYS A 132 -12.20 -8.26 5.81
N GLY A 133 -11.77 -9.22 4.99
CA GLY A 133 -11.19 -8.99 3.67
C GLY A 133 -9.70 -8.63 3.69
N LYS A 134 -9.04 -8.84 2.54
CA LYS A 134 -7.59 -8.67 2.36
C LYS A 134 -7.08 -7.28 2.79
N GLY A 135 -7.82 -6.22 2.43
CA GLY A 135 -7.40 -4.85 2.77
C GLY A 135 -7.35 -4.56 4.27
N ASP A 136 -8.20 -5.21 5.07
CA ASP A 136 -8.17 -5.10 6.54
C ASP A 136 -6.98 -5.88 7.11
N ALA A 137 -6.73 -7.09 6.61
CA ALA A 137 -5.56 -7.88 6.99
C ALA A 137 -4.25 -7.14 6.71
N VAL A 138 -4.12 -6.54 5.52
CA VAL A 138 -2.94 -5.74 5.14
C VAL A 138 -2.76 -4.53 6.06
N ARG A 139 -3.83 -3.79 6.38
CA ARG A 139 -3.75 -2.66 7.32
C ARG A 139 -3.31 -3.09 8.72
N LEU A 140 -3.81 -4.22 9.20
CA LEU A 140 -3.36 -4.79 10.47
C LEU A 140 -1.87 -5.14 10.40
N GLY A 141 -1.42 -5.81 9.33
CA GLY A 141 -0.01 -6.14 9.12
C GLY A 141 0.87 -4.89 9.11
N PHE A 142 0.49 -3.83 8.38
CA PHE A 142 1.21 -2.56 8.38
C PHE A 142 1.29 -1.92 9.77
N SER A 143 0.24 -2.03 10.59
CA SER A 143 0.26 -1.48 11.96
C SER A 143 1.18 -2.25 12.92
N LYS A 144 1.57 -3.46 12.55
CA LYS A 144 2.47 -4.33 13.33
C LYS A 144 3.90 -4.34 12.81
N ALA A 145 4.11 -3.79 11.61
CA ALA A 145 5.40 -3.74 10.96
C ALA A 145 6.38 -2.82 11.70
N SER A 146 7.62 -3.27 11.79
CA SER A 146 8.74 -2.51 12.36
C SER A 146 9.76 -2.04 11.31
N GLY A 147 9.61 -2.50 10.07
CA GLY A 147 10.52 -2.19 8.98
C GLY A 147 10.31 -0.81 8.35
N ASP A 148 11.38 -0.31 7.76
CA ASP A 148 11.41 0.96 7.03
C ASP A 148 10.69 0.85 5.67
N ILE A 149 10.69 -0.36 5.08
CA ILE A 149 10.04 -0.70 3.82
C ILE A 149 8.95 -1.73 4.09
N LEU A 150 7.75 -1.46 3.57
CA LEU A 150 6.59 -2.35 3.71
C LEU A 150 6.28 -3.00 2.36
N MET A 151 6.25 -4.32 2.31
CA MET A 151 5.88 -5.10 1.14
C MET A 151 4.68 -5.99 1.43
N ILE A 152 3.93 -6.33 0.41
CA ILE A 152 2.82 -7.29 0.49
C ILE A 152 3.19 -8.50 -0.35
N LEU A 153 3.08 -9.69 0.22
CA LEU A 153 3.19 -10.96 -0.47
C LEU A 153 1.86 -11.70 -0.39
N ASP A 154 1.34 -12.10 -1.53
CA ASP A 154 0.13 -12.92 -1.59
C ASP A 154 0.45 -14.35 -1.16
N ALA A 155 -0.33 -14.90 -0.24
CA ALA A 155 -0.08 -16.21 0.33
C ALA A 155 -0.23 -17.37 -0.67
N ASP A 156 -0.93 -17.15 -1.79
CA ASP A 156 -1.01 -18.08 -2.92
C ASP A 156 0.26 -18.11 -3.77
N MET A 157 1.23 -17.22 -3.48
CA MET A 157 2.49 -17.06 -4.20
C MET A 157 2.33 -16.86 -5.71
N THR A 158 1.24 -16.21 -6.16
CA THR A 158 1.06 -15.81 -7.56
C THR A 158 2.29 -15.03 -8.05
N VAL A 159 2.88 -14.20 -7.19
CA VAL A 159 4.21 -13.65 -7.37
C VAL A 159 5.17 -14.45 -6.49
N PRO A 160 6.19 -15.10 -7.07
CA PRO A 160 7.17 -15.86 -6.30
C PRO A 160 7.88 -15.00 -5.26
N PRO A 161 8.05 -15.48 -4.00
CA PRO A 161 8.74 -14.72 -2.95
C PRO A 161 10.16 -14.28 -3.33
N GLU A 162 10.85 -15.05 -4.17
CA GLU A 162 12.18 -14.75 -4.68
C GLU A 162 12.24 -13.48 -5.52
N ASN A 163 11.11 -12.99 -6.02
CA ASN A 163 11.02 -11.75 -6.79
C ASN A 163 10.93 -10.50 -5.91
N LEU A 164 10.72 -10.63 -4.60
CA LEU A 164 10.65 -9.48 -3.69
C LEU A 164 11.84 -8.51 -3.80
N PRO A 165 13.10 -8.98 -3.97
CA PRO A 165 14.23 -8.09 -4.15
C PRO A 165 14.17 -7.19 -5.39
N LEU A 166 13.33 -7.52 -6.38
CA LEU A 166 13.14 -6.66 -7.57
C LEU A 166 12.35 -5.38 -7.23
N PHE A 167 11.65 -5.36 -6.09
CA PHE A 167 10.84 -4.23 -5.61
C PHE A 167 11.53 -3.48 -4.46
N TYR A 168 12.68 -3.97 -4.00
CA TYR A 168 13.54 -3.36 -3.01
C TYR A 168 14.52 -2.36 -3.66
#